data_74727cf747d00a7dc265c29afb739cfe
#
_entry.id   74727cf747d00a7dc265c29afb739cfe
#
_cell.length_a   1.000
_cell.length_b   1.000
_cell.length_c   1.000
_cell.angle_alpha   90.00
_cell.angle_beta   90.00
_cell.angle_gamma   90.00
#
_symmetry.space_group_name_H-M   'P 1'
#
loop_
_entity.id
_entity.type
_entity.pdbx_description
1 polymer ?
#
loop_
_entity_poly.entity_id
_entity_poly.type
_entity_poly.pdbx_seq_one_letter_code
_entity_poly.pdbx_strand_id
1 'polypeptide(L)'
;MTHQPAAQQARWLRAAARQGTLAKLDDATLAALFAALDPLAVPEYIRQGPNGYPSYQFTMVRQERINGKWSDTPDRMLVRTTREPLRVYAKWLPDGAHAGQEIIYDTTRRKDEMVGHLGGLLGKLPMWTALDGTLARAQSNHQVKDLGTEFIANLYLTEGRKYLEAGVQRPTRVEAKTVGGVRVVALTYETPTGRPQFYAKKEILGLDLREPYFRTVESYDNDGRVFERIVIEKIAPASFDDAAFDPKNPDYAF
;
A
#
# COMPACT_ATOMS: atom_id res chain seq x y z
N MET A 1 9.93 -27.48 -6.53
CA MET A 1 9.31 -26.47 -5.65
C MET A 1 7.85 -26.23 -6.04
N THR A 2 7.52 -25.95 -7.29
CA THR A 2 6.16 -25.68 -7.80
C THR A 2 5.15 -26.84 -7.65
N HIS A 3 5.60 -28.06 -7.41
CA HIS A 3 4.74 -29.24 -7.11
C HIS A 3 4.46 -29.43 -5.61
N GLN A 4 4.96 -28.54 -4.76
CA GLN A 4 4.72 -28.61 -3.32
C GLN A 4 3.39 -27.91 -2.95
N PRO A 5 2.76 -28.25 -1.82
CA PRO A 5 1.58 -27.53 -1.34
C PRO A 5 1.85 -26.02 -1.15
N ALA A 6 0.81 -25.20 -1.30
CA ALA A 6 0.90 -23.73 -1.22
C ALA A 6 1.65 -23.24 0.03
N ALA A 7 1.38 -23.83 1.20
CA ALA A 7 2.05 -23.47 2.45
C ALA A 7 3.57 -23.75 2.44
N GLN A 8 4.02 -24.78 1.71
CA GLN A 8 5.47 -25.04 1.55
C GLN A 8 6.09 -24.06 0.56
N GLN A 9 5.39 -23.73 -0.51
CA GLN A 9 5.81 -22.69 -1.45
C GLN A 9 5.94 -21.33 -0.77
N ALA A 10 4.97 -20.96 0.07
CA ALA A 10 5.02 -19.71 0.84
C ALA A 10 6.22 -19.67 1.81
N ARG A 11 6.53 -20.77 2.50
CA ARG A 11 7.74 -20.86 3.34
C ARG A 11 9.02 -20.70 2.53
N TRP A 12 9.07 -21.33 1.37
CA TRP A 12 10.21 -21.20 0.46
C TRP A 12 10.35 -19.75 -0.04
N LEU A 13 9.26 -19.11 -0.48
CA LEU A 13 9.26 -17.71 -0.89
C LEU A 13 9.84 -16.81 0.21
N ARG A 14 9.43 -17.02 1.46
CA ARG A 14 9.93 -16.28 2.62
C ARG A 14 11.44 -16.46 2.80
N ALA A 15 11.93 -17.68 2.73
CA ALA A 15 13.36 -17.96 2.84
C ALA A 15 14.14 -17.31 1.69
N ALA A 16 13.66 -17.48 0.45
CA ALA A 16 14.29 -16.91 -0.74
C ALA A 16 14.30 -15.37 -0.74
N ALA A 17 13.21 -14.74 -0.28
CA ALA A 17 13.12 -13.30 -0.13
C ALA A 17 14.14 -12.78 0.90
N ARG A 18 14.16 -13.33 2.11
CA ARG A 18 15.10 -12.96 3.18
C ARG A 18 16.56 -13.14 2.79
N GLN A 19 16.88 -14.17 2.03
CA GLN A 19 18.23 -14.43 1.50
C GLN A 19 18.56 -13.54 0.29
N GLY A 20 17.58 -12.76 -0.21
CA GLY A 20 17.75 -11.94 -1.41
C GLY A 20 17.83 -12.76 -2.71
N THR A 21 17.47 -14.05 -2.69
CA THR A 21 17.51 -14.91 -3.87
C THR A 21 16.55 -14.42 -4.94
N LEU A 22 15.31 -14.03 -4.58
CA LEU A 22 14.33 -13.50 -5.54
C LEU A 22 14.84 -12.25 -6.26
N ALA A 23 15.51 -11.36 -5.54
CA ALA A 23 16.05 -10.11 -6.09
C ALA A 23 17.22 -10.33 -7.08
N LYS A 24 17.85 -11.50 -7.05
CA LYS A 24 18.99 -11.87 -7.95
C LYS A 24 18.54 -12.58 -9.21
N LEU A 25 17.31 -13.07 -9.27
CA LEU A 25 16.78 -13.73 -10.48
C LEU A 25 16.65 -12.68 -11.60
N ASP A 26 16.93 -13.11 -12.83
CA ASP A 26 16.56 -12.33 -14.02
C ASP A 26 15.03 -12.22 -14.17
N ASP A 27 14.58 -11.31 -15.01
CA ASP A 27 13.17 -10.98 -15.13
C ASP A 27 12.34 -12.15 -15.66
N ALA A 28 12.86 -12.91 -16.61
CA ALA A 28 12.16 -14.05 -17.20
C ALA A 28 12.02 -15.19 -16.19
N THR A 29 13.09 -15.51 -15.48
CA THR A 29 13.10 -16.55 -14.43
C THR A 29 12.17 -16.17 -13.27
N LEU A 30 12.19 -14.90 -12.83
CA LEU A 30 11.31 -14.41 -11.78
C LEU A 30 9.83 -14.50 -12.19
N ALA A 31 9.48 -14.05 -13.38
CA ALA A 31 8.13 -14.13 -13.91
C ALA A 31 7.64 -15.59 -14.03
N ALA A 32 8.47 -16.46 -14.62
CA ALA A 32 8.14 -17.88 -14.77
C ALA A 32 7.95 -18.58 -13.41
N LEU A 33 8.79 -18.26 -12.43
CA LEU A 33 8.67 -18.78 -11.06
C LEU A 33 7.29 -18.46 -10.48
N PHE A 34 6.89 -17.17 -10.49
CA PHE A 34 5.62 -16.74 -9.90
C PHE A 34 4.40 -17.21 -10.68
N ALA A 35 4.49 -17.32 -12.01
CA ALA A 35 3.43 -17.89 -12.84
C ALA A 35 3.18 -19.37 -12.56
N ALA A 36 4.21 -20.11 -12.14
CA ALA A 36 4.14 -21.55 -11.86
C ALA A 36 3.74 -21.89 -10.41
N LEU A 37 3.63 -20.89 -9.52
CA LEU A 37 3.22 -21.12 -8.13
C LEU A 37 1.78 -21.63 -8.03
N ASP A 38 1.50 -22.36 -6.95
CA ASP A 38 0.12 -22.62 -6.54
C ASP A 38 -0.61 -21.28 -6.32
N PRO A 39 -1.87 -21.13 -6.79
CA PRO A 39 -2.63 -19.89 -6.64
C PRO A 39 -2.71 -19.34 -5.21
N LEU A 40 -2.66 -20.22 -4.22
CA LEU A 40 -2.73 -19.86 -2.80
C LEU A 40 -1.35 -19.54 -2.18
N ALA A 41 -0.25 -19.75 -2.91
CA ALA A 41 1.10 -19.55 -2.35
C ALA A 41 1.38 -18.06 -2.03
N VAL A 42 1.00 -17.14 -2.92
CA VAL A 42 1.16 -15.70 -2.69
C VAL A 42 0.23 -15.19 -1.59
N PRO A 43 -1.09 -15.50 -1.56
CA PRO A 43 -1.95 -15.19 -0.42
C PRO A 43 -1.40 -15.71 0.91
N GLU A 44 -0.88 -16.94 0.95
CA GLU A 44 -0.29 -17.51 2.16
C GLU A 44 1.00 -16.80 2.58
N TYR A 45 1.82 -16.38 1.62
CA TYR A 45 3.02 -15.59 1.85
C TYR A 45 2.69 -14.20 2.42
N ILE A 46 1.69 -13.51 1.84
CA ILE A 46 1.24 -12.17 2.26
C ILE A 46 0.55 -12.20 3.64
N ARG A 47 -0.26 -13.23 3.93
CA ARG A 47 -1.00 -13.35 5.20
C ARG A 47 -0.11 -13.21 6.43
N GLN A 48 1.16 -13.53 6.28
CA GLN A 48 2.12 -13.39 7.37
C GLN A 48 2.62 -11.95 7.53
N GLY A 49 2.23 -11.03 6.63
CA GLY A 49 2.52 -9.60 6.66
C GLY A 49 4.01 -9.23 6.68
N PRO A 50 4.37 -7.96 6.76
CA PRO A 50 5.72 -7.53 7.07
C PRO A 50 6.02 -7.82 8.55
N ASN A 51 6.09 -9.13 8.89
CA ASN A 51 6.41 -9.61 10.22
C ASN A 51 7.81 -9.13 10.61
N GLY A 52 7.90 -8.44 11.71
CA GLY A 52 9.14 -7.87 12.22
C GLY A 52 9.15 -6.34 12.21
N TYR A 53 8.12 -5.70 11.65
CA TYR A 53 7.98 -4.25 11.72
C TYR A 53 6.77 -3.84 12.57
N PRO A 54 6.87 -3.87 13.92
CA PRO A 54 5.79 -3.36 14.76
C PRO A 54 5.60 -1.85 14.58
N SER A 55 6.66 -1.17 14.16
CA SER A 55 6.62 0.20 13.69
C SER A 55 7.65 0.42 12.57
N TYR A 56 7.33 1.31 11.63
CA TYR A 56 8.16 1.56 10.46
C TYR A 56 7.89 2.94 9.85
N GLN A 57 8.86 3.39 9.06
CA GLN A 57 8.77 4.59 8.26
C GLN A 57 8.89 4.24 6.79
N PHE A 58 8.14 4.93 5.94
CA PHE A 58 8.25 4.78 4.50
C PHE A 58 8.00 6.10 3.77
N THR A 59 8.51 6.17 2.55
CA THR A 59 8.16 7.22 1.58
C THR A 59 7.29 6.59 0.52
N MET A 60 6.17 7.24 0.19
CA MET A 60 5.27 6.78 -0.86
C MET A 60 4.91 7.89 -1.83
N VAL A 61 4.70 7.48 -3.08
CA VAL A 61 4.05 8.29 -4.10
C VAL A 61 2.65 7.73 -4.31
N ARG A 62 1.64 8.58 -4.22
CA ARG A 62 0.24 8.22 -4.41
C ARG A 62 -0.43 9.15 -5.39
N GLN A 63 -1.25 8.59 -6.24
CA GLN A 63 -2.07 9.33 -7.20
C GLN A 63 -3.43 8.65 -7.29
N GLU A 64 -4.49 9.42 -7.13
CA GLU A 64 -5.86 8.93 -7.09
C GLU A 64 -6.76 9.75 -8.00
N ARG A 65 -7.83 9.12 -8.48
CA ARG A 65 -8.94 9.79 -9.15
C ARG A 65 -9.97 10.18 -8.10
N ILE A 66 -10.01 11.46 -7.74
CA ILE A 66 -10.94 12.00 -6.76
C ILE A 66 -12.04 12.76 -7.48
N ASN A 67 -13.30 12.43 -7.19
CA ASN A 67 -14.47 13.07 -7.83
C ASN A 67 -14.36 13.10 -9.38
N GLY A 68 -13.89 12.01 -9.97
CA GLY A 68 -13.71 11.86 -11.41
C GLY A 68 -12.47 12.53 -11.99
N LYS A 69 -11.70 13.30 -11.21
CA LYS A 69 -10.48 13.96 -11.67
C LYS A 69 -9.25 13.17 -11.27
N TRP A 70 -8.38 12.89 -12.24
CA TRP A 70 -7.04 12.39 -11.98
C TRP A 70 -6.12 13.55 -11.64
N SER A 71 -5.34 13.42 -10.56
CA SER A 71 -4.36 14.45 -10.20
C SER A 71 -3.19 14.46 -11.19
N ASP A 72 -2.82 15.61 -11.71
CA ASP A 72 -1.65 15.73 -12.60
C ASP A 72 -0.33 15.60 -11.83
N THR A 73 -0.33 16.00 -10.55
CA THR A 73 0.81 15.88 -9.65
C THR A 73 0.49 14.86 -8.58
N PRO A 74 1.29 13.80 -8.42
CA PRO A 74 1.10 12.85 -7.33
C PRO A 74 1.41 13.46 -5.97
N ASP A 75 0.75 12.96 -4.93
CA ASP A 75 1.21 13.13 -3.55
C ASP A 75 2.54 12.41 -3.37
N ARG A 76 3.47 13.02 -2.68
CA ARG A 76 4.66 12.36 -2.16
C ARG A 76 4.74 12.55 -0.66
N MET A 77 4.73 11.47 0.09
CA MET A 77 4.55 11.50 1.54
C MET A 77 5.66 10.75 2.26
N LEU A 78 6.10 11.32 3.37
CA LEU A 78 6.79 10.58 4.43
C LEU A 78 5.73 10.11 5.42
N VAL A 79 5.68 8.81 5.71
CA VAL A 79 4.74 8.20 6.65
C VAL A 79 5.49 7.48 7.75
N ARG A 80 5.10 7.72 9.00
CA ARG A 80 5.51 6.97 10.19
C ARG A 80 4.29 6.26 10.75
N THR A 81 4.43 4.99 11.08
CA THR A 81 3.32 4.22 11.63
C THR A 81 3.75 3.24 12.72
N THR A 82 2.88 3.06 13.70
CA THR A 82 2.93 1.94 14.66
C THR A 82 1.65 1.13 14.51
N ARG A 83 1.70 -0.18 14.81
CA ARG A 83 0.55 -1.08 14.66
C ARG A 83 -0.26 -1.21 15.93
N GLU A 84 0.39 -1.29 17.07
CA GLU A 84 -0.24 -1.49 18.37
C GLU A 84 0.40 -0.58 19.43
N PRO A 85 -0.29 0.52 19.77
CA PRO A 85 -1.52 1.04 19.17
C PRO A 85 -1.29 1.52 17.73
N LEU A 86 -2.37 1.52 16.90
CA LEU A 86 -2.28 2.09 15.57
C LEU A 86 -2.16 3.61 15.66
N ARG A 87 -1.03 4.12 15.19
CA ARG A 87 -0.75 5.55 15.07
C ARG A 87 -0.11 5.82 13.72
N VAL A 88 -0.46 6.92 13.10
CA VAL A 88 0.07 7.35 11.81
C VAL A 88 0.41 8.83 11.87
N TYR A 89 1.60 9.17 11.45
CA TYR A 89 1.99 10.52 11.05
C TYR A 89 2.29 10.52 9.57
N ALA A 90 1.73 11.46 8.82
CA ALA A 90 2.00 11.65 7.41
C ALA A 90 2.35 13.11 7.12
N LYS A 91 3.43 13.33 6.35
CA LYS A 91 3.89 14.63 5.87
C LYS A 91 4.01 14.63 4.36
N TRP A 92 3.34 15.57 3.70
CA TRP A 92 3.47 15.77 2.27
C TRP A 92 4.76 16.52 1.95
N LEU A 93 5.59 15.92 1.11
CA LEU A 93 6.92 16.40 0.78
C LEU A 93 6.87 17.51 -0.28
N PRO A 94 7.90 18.38 -0.34
CA PRO A 94 7.89 19.57 -1.21
C PRO A 94 7.81 19.28 -2.71
N ASP A 95 8.19 18.07 -3.13
CA ASP A 95 8.23 17.62 -4.52
C ASP A 95 6.97 16.85 -4.96
N GLY A 96 5.87 16.99 -4.20
CA GLY A 96 4.56 16.41 -4.50
C GLY A 96 3.42 17.42 -4.38
N ALA A 97 2.20 16.98 -4.68
CA ALA A 97 1.00 17.73 -4.39
C ALA A 97 0.82 17.93 -2.88
N HIS A 98 0.03 18.93 -2.49
CA HIS A 98 -0.29 19.26 -1.09
C HIS A 98 0.95 19.48 -0.18
N ALA A 99 2.08 19.89 -0.77
CA ALA A 99 3.34 20.09 -0.08
C ALA A 99 3.20 20.87 1.23
N GLY A 100 3.82 20.34 2.30
CA GLY A 100 3.79 20.93 3.63
C GLY A 100 2.53 20.60 4.46
N GLN A 101 1.58 19.83 3.95
CA GLN A 101 0.49 19.28 4.76
C GLN A 101 1.05 18.25 5.73
N GLU A 102 0.47 18.21 6.95
CA GLU A 102 0.78 17.18 7.94
C GLU A 102 -0.50 16.66 8.59
N ILE A 103 -0.53 15.38 8.91
CA ILE A 103 -1.66 14.72 9.57
C ILE A 103 -1.13 13.76 10.64
N ILE A 104 -1.79 13.73 11.79
CA ILE A 104 -1.58 12.75 12.85
C ILE A 104 -2.90 12.04 13.14
N TYR A 105 -2.83 10.72 13.18
CA TYR A 105 -3.88 9.83 13.67
C TYR A 105 -3.35 8.99 14.81
N ASP A 106 -4.08 8.91 15.90
CA ASP A 106 -3.73 8.13 17.08
C ASP A 106 -4.98 7.53 17.72
N THR A 107 -5.10 6.18 17.64
CA THR A 107 -6.25 5.45 18.18
C THR A 107 -6.38 5.58 19.69
N THR A 108 -5.31 5.93 20.41
CA THR A 108 -5.33 6.11 21.88
C THR A 108 -5.89 7.46 22.29
N ARG A 109 -5.92 8.44 21.37
CA ARG A 109 -6.44 9.81 21.62
C ARG A 109 -7.86 9.97 21.09
N ARG A 110 -8.05 9.79 19.78
CA ARG A 110 -9.36 9.93 19.12
C ARG A 110 -9.51 8.89 18.02
N LYS A 111 -10.32 7.88 18.31
CA LYS A 111 -10.47 6.70 17.45
C LYS A 111 -11.01 7.00 16.05
N ASP A 112 -11.89 7.99 15.93
CA ASP A 112 -12.62 8.29 14.69
C ASP A 112 -12.23 9.64 14.06
N GLU A 113 -11.21 10.31 14.63
CA GLU A 113 -10.74 11.62 14.16
C GLU A 113 -9.21 11.62 13.97
N MET A 114 -8.76 12.49 13.11
CA MET A 114 -7.36 12.86 12.93
C MET A 114 -7.18 14.35 13.16
N VAL A 115 -5.99 14.78 13.56
CA VAL A 115 -5.59 16.18 13.56
C VAL A 115 -4.66 16.44 12.40
N GLY A 116 -4.85 17.54 11.71
CA GLY A 116 -4.01 17.90 10.58
C GLY A 116 -4.13 19.38 10.22
N HIS A 117 -3.21 19.83 9.39
CA HIS A 117 -3.27 21.12 8.75
C HIS A 117 -2.98 20.99 7.25
N LEU A 118 -3.48 21.93 6.48
CA LEU A 118 -3.21 22.00 5.04
C LEU A 118 -1.82 22.60 4.79
N GLY A 119 -1.23 22.32 3.65
CA GLY A 119 0.01 22.96 3.20
C GLY A 119 -0.17 24.46 2.89
N GLY A 120 0.96 25.17 2.82
CA GLY A 120 1.00 26.60 2.48
C GLY A 120 0.81 27.56 3.64
N LEU A 121 0.92 28.88 3.35
CA LEU A 121 0.96 29.93 4.39
C LEU A 121 -0.35 30.05 5.21
N LEU A 122 -1.49 29.78 4.58
CA LEU A 122 -2.82 29.90 5.20
C LEU A 122 -3.32 28.61 5.84
N GLY A 123 -2.63 27.51 5.63
CA GLY A 123 -3.06 26.18 6.07
C GLY A 123 -2.53 25.72 7.43
N LYS A 124 -1.79 26.56 8.15
CA LYS A 124 -1.07 26.17 9.38
C LYS A 124 -1.92 26.04 10.66
N LEU A 125 -3.23 26.16 10.58
CA LEU A 125 -4.07 25.97 11.75
C LEU A 125 -4.47 24.48 11.86
N PRO A 126 -4.04 23.81 12.94
CA PRO A 126 -4.43 22.41 13.14
C PRO A 126 -5.93 22.28 13.38
N MET A 127 -6.55 21.33 12.71
CA MET A 127 -7.97 21.04 12.84
C MET A 127 -8.17 19.57 13.12
N TRP A 128 -9.08 19.26 14.04
CA TRP A 128 -9.59 17.90 14.17
C TRP A 128 -10.68 17.66 13.13
N THR A 129 -10.60 16.55 12.44
CA THR A 129 -11.59 16.16 11.44
C THR A 129 -11.86 14.66 11.52
N ALA A 130 -13.10 14.27 11.23
CA ALA A 130 -13.45 12.86 11.14
C ALA A 130 -12.65 12.16 10.01
N LEU A 131 -12.31 10.89 10.22
CA LEU A 131 -11.55 10.10 9.25
C LEU A 131 -12.25 9.96 7.90
N ASP A 132 -13.58 10.01 7.90
CA ASP A 132 -14.45 9.94 6.70
C ASP A 132 -15.12 11.28 6.37
N GLY A 133 -14.67 12.37 7.04
CA GLY A 133 -15.20 13.72 6.83
C GLY A 133 -14.96 14.24 5.41
N THR A 134 -15.76 15.24 5.02
CA THR A 134 -15.72 15.84 3.68
C THR A 134 -14.31 16.30 3.29
N LEU A 135 -13.56 16.89 4.23
CA LEU A 135 -12.20 17.38 3.97
C LEU A 135 -11.23 16.21 3.68
N ALA A 136 -11.33 15.12 4.44
CA ALA A 136 -10.52 13.92 4.22
C ALA A 136 -10.85 13.28 2.85
N ARG A 137 -12.14 13.14 2.54
CA ARG A 137 -12.62 12.54 1.28
C ARG A 137 -12.39 13.42 0.05
N ALA A 138 -12.19 14.72 0.23
CA ALA A 138 -11.83 15.62 -0.86
C ALA A 138 -10.39 15.39 -1.38
N GLN A 139 -9.54 14.71 -0.60
CA GLN A 139 -8.13 14.50 -0.92
C GLN A 139 -7.74 13.03 -1.12
N SER A 140 -8.57 12.08 -0.66
CA SER A 140 -8.26 10.65 -0.80
C SER A 140 -9.52 9.78 -0.76
N ASN A 141 -9.49 8.69 -1.52
CA ASN A 141 -10.47 7.61 -1.44
C ASN A 141 -10.27 6.74 -0.18
N HIS A 142 -9.10 6.81 0.45
CA HIS A 142 -8.72 6.06 1.64
C HIS A 142 -8.63 6.93 2.87
N GLN A 143 -8.80 6.31 4.04
CA GLN A 143 -8.60 6.99 5.32
C GLN A 143 -7.11 7.02 5.68
N VAL A 144 -6.71 7.97 6.53
CA VAL A 144 -5.30 8.05 6.99
C VAL A 144 -4.84 6.78 7.72
N LYS A 145 -5.72 6.08 8.40
CA LYS A 145 -5.43 4.79 9.07
C LYS A 145 -5.12 3.66 8.09
N ASP A 146 -5.48 3.84 6.81
CA ASP A 146 -5.24 2.87 5.74
C ASP A 146 -3.86 3.09 5.07
N LEU A 147 -3.12 4.12 5.48
CA LEU A 147 -1.75 4.31 5.03
C LEU A 147 -0.84 3.22 5.62
N GLY A 148 -0.31 2.38 4.74
CA GLY A 148 0.60 1.31 5.14
C GLY A 148 0.48 0.05 4.29
N THR A 149 1.43 -0.84 4.47
CA THR A 149 1.48 -2.11 3.72
C THR A 149 0.41 -3.09 4.18
N GLU A 150 -0.05 -2.98 5.42
CA GLU A 150 -1.07 -3.85 6.01
C GLU A 150 -2.43 -3.66 5.35
N PHE A 151 -2.80 -2.42 5.04
CA PHE A 151 -4.06 -2.15 4.36
C PHE A 151 -4.09 -2.81 2.98
N ILE A 152 -3.03 -2.64 2.19
CA ILE A 152 -2.91 -3.25 0.86
C ILE A 152 -2.95 -4.77 0.97
N ALA A 153 -2.24 -5.36 1.95
CA ALA A 153 -2.24 -6.79 2.18
C ALA A 153 -3.64 -7.32 2.57
N ASN A 154 -4.34 -6.63 3.46
CA ASN A 154 -5.68 -7.00 3.89
C ASN A 154 -6.71 -6.88 2.75
N LEU A 155 -6.62 -5.81 1.97
CA LEU A 155 -7.48 -5.63 0.79
C LEU A 155 -7.25 -6.77 -0.21
N TYR A 156 -5.99 -7.07 -0.54
CA TYR A 156 -5.65 -8.19 -1.41
C TYR A 156 -6.22 -9.54 -0.92
N LEU A 157 -6.07 -9.83 0.37
CA LEU A 157 -6.59 -11.07 0.95
C LEU A 157 -8.12 -11.13 0.97
N THR A 158 -8.79 -10.00 1.14
CA THR A 158 -10.25 -9.89 1.13
C THR A 158 -10.79 -10.01 -0.28
N GLU A 159 -10.28 -9.23 -1.22
CA GLU A 159 -10.65 -9.29 -2.63
C GLU A 159 -10.29 -10.66 -3.22
N GLY A 160 -9.10 -11.19 -2.90
CA GLY A 160 -8.65 -12.51 -3.37
C GLY A 160 -9.65 -13.64 -3.08
N ARG A 161 -10.36 -13.60 -1.95
CA ARG A 161 -11.47 -14.53 -1.67
C ARG A 161 -12.60 -14.39 -2.70
N LYS A 162 -13.03 -13.16 -2.98
CA LYS A 162 -14.08 -12.89 -3.99
C LYS A 162 -13.65 -13.34 -5.38
N TYR A 163 -12.36 -13.16 -5.72
CA TYR A 163 -11.79 -13.63 -6.99
C TYR A 163 -11.86 -15.15 -7.10
N LEU A 164 -11.48 -15.88 -6.05
CA LEU A 164 -11.59 -17.36 -6.02
C LEU A 164 -13.03 -17.82 -6.18
N GLU A 165 -13.97 -17.20 -5.47
CA GLU A 165 -15.41 -17.50 -5.58
C GLU A 165 -15.97 -17.21 -6.98
N ALA A 166 -15.37 -16.26 -7.69
CA ALA A 166 -15.71 -15.93 -9.08
C ALA A 166 -14.97 -16.80 -10.12
N GLY A 167 -14.17 -17.77 -9.67
CA GLY A 167 -13.39 -18.68 -10.54
C GLY A 167 -12.07 -18.10 -11.05
N VAL A 168 -11.65 -16.93 -10.58
CA VAL A 168 -10.35 -16.33 -10.92
C VAL A 168 -9.32 -16.80 -9.90
N GLN A 169 -8.55 -17.80 -10.26
CA GLN A 169 -7.58 -18.42 -9.35
C GLN A 169 -6.16 -17.87 -9.53
N ARG A 170 -5.81 -17.37 -10.70
CA ARG A 170 -4.45 -16.98 -11.06
C ARG A 170 -4.42 -15.56 -11.62
N PRO A 171 -3.29 -14.86 -11.47
CA PRO A 171 -3.08 -13.62 -12.22
C PRO A 171 -3.13 -13.91 -13.73
N THR A 172 -3.72 -13.02 -14.49
CA THR A 172 -3.78 -13.10 -15.96
C THR A 172 -2.43 -12.80 -16.61
N ARG A 173 -1.56 -12.08 -15.87
CA ARG A 173 -0.19 -11.78 -16.28
C ARG A 173 0.73 -11.71 -15.07
N VAL A 174 1.95 -12.22 -15.24
CA VAL A 174 3.05 -12.12 -14.28
C VAL A 174 4.27 -11.56 -15.01
N GLU A 175 4.86 -10.51 -14.48
CA GLU A 175 6.06 -9.90 -15.06
C GLU A 175 6.96 -9.32 -13.97
N ALA A 176 8.28 -9.35 -14.18
CA ALA A 176 9.19 -8.53 -13.39
C ALA A 176 9.28 -7.14 -14.02
N LYS A 177 9.18 -6.09 -13.21
CA LYS A 177 9.31 -4.71 -13.70
C LYS A 177 9.82 -3.77 -12.63
N THR A 178 10.28 -2.60 -13.05
CA THR A 178 10.65 -1.50 -12.16
C THR A 178 9.62 -0.40 -12.26
N VAL A 179 9.04 -0.02 -11.13
CA VAL A 179 8.04 1.03 -11.01
C VAL A 179 8.50 2.05 -9.98
N GLY A 180 8.65 3.32 -10.35
CA GLY A 180 9.16 4.35 -9.45
C GLY A 180 10.52 4.01 -8.84
N GLY A 181 11.41 3.36 -9.59
CA GLY A 181 12.73 2.91 -9.12
C GLY A 181 12.70 1.65 -8.25
N VAL A 182 11.53 1.05 -8.00
CA VAL A 182 11.36 -0.18 -7.21
C VAL A 182 11.18 -1.37 -8.12
N ARG A 183 12.07 -2.37 -8.03
CA ARG A 183 11.94 -3.63 -8.76
C ARG A 183 10.99 -4.58 -8.01
N VAL A 184 10.00 -5.08 -8.71
CA VAL A 184 8.92 -5.95 -8.18
C VAL A 184 8.61 -7.09 -9.12
N VAL A 185 7.94 -8.12 -8.63
CA VAL A 185 7.15 -9.01 -9.49
C VAL A 185 5.70 -8.51 -9.50
N ALA A 186 5.24 -8.10 -10.67
CA ALA A 186 3.91 -7.56 -10.88
C ALA A 186 2.93 -8.67 -11.25
N LEU A 187 1.86 -8.77 -10.48
CA LEU A 187 0.77 -9.72 -10.64
C LEU A 187 -0.46 -8.94 -11.13
N THR A 188 -0.93 -9.23 -12.35
CA THR A 188 -2.14 -8.61 -12.90
C THR A 188 -3.33 -9.52 -12.65
N TYR A 189 -4.36 -8.98 -12.03
CA TYR A 189 -5.66 -9.64 -11.84
C TYR A 189 -6.75 -8.87 -12.58
N GLU A 190 -7.65 -9.60 -13.23
CA GLU A 190 -8.80 -9.02 -13.91
C GLU A 190 -10.07 -9.69 -13.44
N THR A 191 -11.07 -8.88 -13.09
CA THR A 191 -12.38 -9.39 -12.67
C THR A 191 -13.20 -9.85 -13.87
N PRO A 192 -14.06 -10.86 -13.69
CA PRO A 192 -15.06 -11.21 -14.69
C PRO A 192 -15.95 -10.02 -15.03
N THR A 193 -16.36 -9.91 -16.29
CA THR A 193 -17.27 -8.87 -16.75
C THR A 193 -18.62 -8.96 -16.03
N GLY A 194 -19.22 -7.80 -15.73
CA GLY A 194 -20.55 -7.72 -15.13
C GLY A 194 -20.61 -8.00 -13.62
N ARG A 195 -19.48 -7.92 -12.92
CA ARG A 195 -19.40 -8.13 -11.46
C ARG A 195 -18.98 -6.86 -10.72
N PRO A 196 -19.91 -5.99 -10.31
CA PRO A 196 -19.58 -4.67 -9.72
C PRO A 196 -19.06 -4.75 -8.27
N GLN A 197 -19.10 -5.91 -7.62
CA GLN A 197 -18.71 -6.09 -6.22
C GLN A 197 -17.21 -6.07 -5.96
N PHE A 198 -16.40 -6.02 -7.01
CA PHE A 198 -14.94 -5.97 -6.89
C PHE A 198 -14.45 -4.53 -6.72
N TYR A 199 -13.37 -4.36 -5.99
CA TYR A 199 -12.71 -3.07 -5.79
C TYR A 199 -12.27 -2.44 -7.13
N ALA A 200 -11.67 -3.23 -7.99
CA ALA A 200 -11.20 -2.79 -9.30
C ALA A 200 -11.58 -3.79 -10.40
N LYS A 201 -11.70 -3.31 -11.63
CA LYS A 201 -11.83 -4.15 -12.82
C LYS A 201 -10.53 -4.86 -13.15
N LYS A 202 -9.42 -4.18 -12.97
CA LYS A 202 -8.07 -4.71 -13.13
C LYS A 202 -7.16 -4.13 -12.06
N GLU A 203 -6.36 -4.97 -11.45
CA GLU A 203 -5.31 -4.58 -10.51
C GLU A 203 -3.95 -5.12 -10.97
N ILE A 204 -2.92 -4.29 -10.83
CA ILE A 204 -1.53 -4.67 -11.01
C ILE A 204 -0.83 -4.46 -9.67
N LEU A 205 -0.49 -5.56 -9.02
CA LEU A 205 0.08 -5.57 -7.67
C LEU A 205 1.54 -5.98 -7.74
N GLY A 206 2.44 -5.07 -7.42
CA GLY A 206 3.88 -5.32 -7.43
C GLY A 206 4.37 -5.81 -6.07
N LEU A 207 4.63 -7.10 -5.98
CA LEU A 207 5.17 -7.75 -4.78
C LEU A 207 6.65 -7.42 -4.59
N ASP A 208 7.02 -7.05 -3.36
CA ASP A 208 8.42 -6.84 -2.98
C ASP A 208 9.21 -8.16 -3.06
N LEU A 209 10.49 -8.07 -3.45
CA LEU A 209 11.36 -9.22 -3.63
C LEU A 209 12.11 -9.63 -2.36
N ARG A 210 11.90 -8.95 -1.24
CA ARG A 210 12.55 -9.23 0.05
C ARG A 210 11.57 -9.43 1.19
N GLU A 211 10.37 -8.81 1.11
CA GLU A 211 9.38 -8.82 2.18
C GLU A 211 7.99 -9.16 1.66
N PRO A 212 7.11 -9.75 2.49
CA PRO A 212 5.79 -10.19 2.06
C PRO A 212 4.75 -9.06 2.03
N TYR A 213 5.00 -8.01 1.26
CA TYR A 213 4.05 -6.92 1.03
C TYR A 213 4.13 -6.38 -0.39
N PHE A 214 3.09 -5.69 -0.81
CA PHE A 214 3.07 -5.02 -2.11
C PHE A 214 3.70 -3.63 -2.00
N ARG A 215 4.64 -3.36 -2.89
CA ARG A 215 5.34 -2.10 -3.04
C ARG A 215 4.66 -1.17 -4.03
N THR A 216 3.92 -1.73 -4.98
CA THR A 216 3.23 -0.95 -6.00
C THR A 216 1.83 -1.47 -6.20
N VAL A 217 0.89 -0.55 -6.41
CA VAL A 217 -0.51 -0.83 -6.73
C VAL A 217 -0.91 0.04 -7.90
N GLU A 218 -1.61 -0.53 -8.86
CA GLU A 218 -2.25 0.20 -9.95
C GLU A 218 -3.63 -0.40 -10.20
N SER A 219 -4.68 0.38 -9.93
CA SER A 219 -6.07 -0.07 -9.99
C SER A 219 -6.85 0.65 -11.09
N TYR A 220 -7.64 -0.12 -11.84
CA TYR A 220 -8.38 0.35 -13.02
C TYR A 220 -9.89 0.15 -12.83
N ASP A 221 -10.66 1.14 -13.25
CA ASP A 221 -12.12 1.10 -13.27
C ASP A 221 -12.68 0.23 -14.42
N ASN A 222 -14.01 0.15 -14.50
CA ASN A 222 -14.70 -0.63 -15.54
C ASN A 222 -14.48 -0.08 -16.97
N ASP A 223 -14.10 1.18 -17.11
CA ASP A 223 -13.78 1.80 -18.40
C ASP A 223 -12.30 1.62 -18.79
N GLY A 224 -11.54 0.89 -17.97
CA GLY A 224 -10.10 0.68 -18.17
C GLY A 224 -9.23 1.89 -17.83
N ARG A 225 -9.79 2.89 -17.13
CA ARG A 225 -9.04 4.07 -16.70
C ARG A 225 -8.43 3.81 -15.33
N VAL A 226 -7.16 4.19 -15.14
CA VAL A 226 -6.52 4.14 -13.84
C VAL A 226 -7.23 5.08 -12.86
N PHE A 227 -7.56 4.60 -11.66
CA PHE A 227 -8.14 5.43 -10.61
C PHE A 227 -7.27 5.52 -9.36
N GLU A 228 -6.28 4.63 -9.23
CA GLU A 228 -5.32 4.64 -8.14
C GLU A 228 -3.95 4.15 -8.60
N ARG A 229 -2.89 4.81 -8.13
CA ARG A 229 -1.51 4.38 -8.26
C ARG A 229 -0.76 4.66 -6.97
N ILE A 230 -0.11 3.64 -6.43
CA ILE A 230 0.70 3.72 -5.21
C ILE A 230 2.08 3.13 -5.49
N VAL A 231 3.14 3.82 -5.04
CA VAL A 231 4.50 3.30 -5.02
C VAL A 231 5.09 3.57 -3.64
N ILE A 232 5.46 2.53 -2.91
CA ILE A 232 6.22 2.62 -1.66
C ILE A 232 7.71 2.57 -2.02
N GLU A 233 8.34 3.74 -2.09
CA GLU A 233 9.73 3.86 -2.58
C GLU A 233 10.74 3.32 -1.57
N LYS A 234 10.59 3.70 -0.31
CA LYS A 234 11.48 3.33 0.79
C LYS A 234 10.64 2.87 1.96
N ILE A 235 11.06 1.81 2.59
CA ILE A 235 10.44 1.29 3.81
C ILE A 235 11.54 0.74 4.72
N ALA A 236 11.51 1.11 5.99
CA ALA A 236 12.45 0.65 6.99
C ALA A 236 11.77 0.51 8.35
N PRO A 237 12.14 -0.51 9.15
CA PRO A 237 11.74 -0.56 10.55
C PRO A 237 12.24 0.70 11.26
N ALA A 238 11.44 1.20 12.19
CA ALA A 238 11.78 2.37 12.98
C ALA A 238 11.11 2.25 14.36
N SER A 239 11.70 2.88 15.36
CA SER A 239 11.09 3.02 16.68
C SER A 239 10.69 4.47 16.89
N PHE A 240 9.50 4.68 17.43
CA PHE A 240 8.97 6.01 17.68
C PHE A 240 8.54 6.11 19.14
N ASP A 241 8.85 7.24 19.75
CA ASP A 241 8.27 7.65 21.03
C ASP A 241 6.90 8.33 20.81
N ASP A 242 6.25 8.72 21.90
CA ASP A 242 4.94 9.39 21.82
C ASP A 242 5.01 10.78 21.17
N ALA A 243 6.16 11.44 21.22
CA ALA A 243 6.36 12.72 20.59
C ALA A 243 6.24 12.64 19.05
N ALA A 244 6.56 11.49 18.46
CA ALA A 244 6.42 11.27 17.02
C ALA A 244 4.95 11.33 16.53
N PHE A 245 3.97 11.25 17.45
CA PHE A 245 2.54 11.33 17.14
C PHE A 245 1.84 12.45 17.97
N ASP A 246 2.60 13.43 18.44
CA ASP A 246 2.07 14.57 19.16
C ASP A 246 2.05 15.80 18.26
N PRO A 247 0.89 16.45 18.03
CA PRO A 247 0.83 17.70 17.27
C PRO A 247 1.60 18.86 17.92
N LYS A 248 2.00 18.73 19.20
CA LYS A 248 2.87 19.70 19.88
C LYS A 248 4.36 19.44 19.66
N ASN A 249 4.74 18.44 18.88
CA ASN A 249 6.13 18.19 18.56
C ASN A 249 6.73 19.40 17.83
N PRO A 250 7.82 20.01 18.33
CA PRO A 250 8.40 21.22 17.75
C PRO A 250 8.96 21.03 16.33
N ASP A 251 9.20 19.78 15.91
CA ASP A 251 9.67 19.46 14.56
C ASP A 251 8.56 19.48 13.50
N TYR A 252 7.29 19.63 13.94
CA TYR A 252 6.12 19.64 13.07
C TYR A 252 5.63 21.08 12.86
N ALA A 253 4.87 21.28 11.80
CA ALA A 253 4.36 22.61 11.46
C ALA A 253 2.95 22.91 12.01
N PHE A 254 2.50 22.12 13.02
CA PHE A 254 1.20 22.34 13.69
C PHE A 254 1.13 23.63 14.49
#